data_ffa246bf5b01159f0e4170a0b7c2250b
#
_entry.id   ffa246bf5b01159f0e4170a0b7c2250b
#
_cell.length_a   1.000
_cell.length_b   1.000
_cell.length_c   1.000
_cell.angle_alpha   90.00
_cell.angle_beta   90.00
_cell.angle_gamma   90.00
#
_symmetry.space_group_name_H-M   'P 1'
#
loop_
_entity.id
_entity.type
_entity.pdbx_description
1 polymer ?
#
loop_
_entity_poly.entity_id
_entity_poly.type
_entity_poly.pdbx_seq_one_letter_code
_entity_poly.pdbx_strand_id
1 'polypeptide(L)'
;MSHIGPVGRWEIYWIDLEPHVGREQGGDRRPGIVISNDGFNIQFDVVTILPLTKLEGKQRRVYPFEVLLPSNVVGTGFGSIVMPQQVRTISKLRLVERIGVLADEDLRTQIENRLLEHLGVEFEAEEL
;
A
#
# COMPACT_ATOMS: atom_id res chain seq x y z
N MET A 1 11.62 9.84 -17.31
CA MET A 1 11.24 10.91 -16.38
C MET A 1 9.83 10.68 -15.90
N SER A 2 9.62 10.72 -14.60
CA SER A 2 8.28 10.56 -14.03
C SER A 2 7.46 11.82 -14.26
N HIS A 3 6.20 11.66 -14.70
CA HIS A 3 5.22 12.76 -14.79
C HIS A 3 4.37 12.87 -13.53
N ILE A 4 4.68 12.07 -12.52
CA ILE A 4 4.00 12.12 -11.23
C ILE A 4 4.51 13.34 -10.47
N GLY A 5 3.58 14.17 -9.98
CA GLY A 5 3.90 15.30 -9.12
C GLY A 5 4.34 14.86 -7.72
N PRO A 6 4.31 15.75 -6.73
CA PRO A 6 4.68 15.39 -5.36
C PRO A 6 3.87 14.19 -4.87
N VAL A 7 4.55 13.25 -4.22
CA VAL A 7 3.94 12.03 -3.70
C VAL A 7 3.73 12.17 -2.20
N GLY A 8 2.51 11.93 -1.74
CA GLY A 8 2.16 12.01 -0.32
C GLY A 8 1.92 10.66 0.31
N ARG A 9 2.14 10.58 1.62
CA ARG A 9 1.80 9.41 2.42
C ARG A 9 0.30 9.14 2.34
N TRP A 10 -0.09 7.87 2.28
CA TRP A 10 -1.48 7.40 2.14
C TRP A 10 -2.09 7.59 0.76
N GLU A 11 -1.37 8.15 -0.19
CA GLU A 11 -1.82 8.17 -1.57
C GLU A 11 -1.76 6.78 -2.17
N ILE A 12 -2.73 6.48 -3.02
CA ILE A 12 -2.87 5.19 -3.70
C ILE A 12 -2.56 5.40 -5.17
N TYR A 13 -1.71 4.55 -5.72
CA TYR A 13 -1.28 4.59 -7.11
C TYR A 13 -1.46 3.24 -7.79
N TRP A 14 -1.70 3.29 -9.10
CA TRP A 14 -1.36 2.16 -9.94
C TRP A 14 0.15 2.11 -10.07
N ILE A 15 0.73 0.93 -9.84
CA ILE A 15 2.19 0.75 -9.75
C ILE A 15 2.61 -0.42 -10.61
N ASP A 16 3.73 -0.26 -11.31
CA ASP A 16 4.40 -1.35 -12.02
C ASP A 16 5.41 -2.00 -11.07
N LEU A 17 5.11 -3.21 -10.61
CA LEU A 17 5.97 -3.97 -9.70
C LEU A 17 6.79 -5.04 -10.42
N GLU A 18 6.86 -4.99 -11.74
CA GLU A 18 7.67 -5.92 -12.51
C GLU A 18 9.09 -5.38 -12.74
N PRO A 19 10.12 -6.22 -12.86
CA PRO A 19 10.09 -7.66 -12.61
C PRO A 19 10.04 -7.99 -11.12
N HIS A 20 9.39 -9.10 -10.80
CA HIS A 20 9.39 -9.65 -9.43
C HIS A 20 10.08 -11.01 -9.41
N VAL A 21 10.46 -11.49 -8.24
CA VAL A 21 11.12 -12.77 -8.07
C VAL A 21 10.33 -13.62 -7.06
N GLY A 22 10.04 -14.86 -7.45
CA GLY A 22 9.39 -15.82 -6.58
C GLY A 22 8.01 -15.34 -6.09
N ARG A 23 7.85 -15.30 -4.77
CA ARG A 23 6.59 -14.93 -4.13
C ARG A 23 6.46 -13.44 -3.77
N GLU A 24 7.37 -12.62 -4.26
CA GLU A 24 7.18 -11.17 -4.17
C GLU A 24 5.90 -10.79 -4.91
N GLN A 25 5.20 -9.78 -4.40
CA GLN A 25 4.03 -9.29 -5.10
C GLN A 25 4.46 -8.59 -6.39
N GLY A 26 4.01 -9.10 -7.53
CA GLY A 26 4.29 -8.54 -8.84
C GLY A 26 3.04 -7.95 -9.50
N GLY A 27 3.15 -7.67 -10.77
CA GLY A 27 2.12 -7.10 -11.62
C GLY A 27 2.57 -5.79 -12.23
N ASP A 28 2.28 -5.60 -13.52
CA ASP A 28 2.65 -4.37 -14.24
C ASP A 28 1.68 -3.21 -13.98
N ARG A 29 0.53 -3.48 -13.40
CA ARG A 29 -0.46 -2.49 -12.99
C ARG A 29 -1.20 -2.98 -11.75
N ARG A 30 -0.63 -2.69 -10.60
CA ARG A 30 -1.16 -3.12 -9.31
C ARG A 30 -1.37 -1.92 -8.40
N PRO A 31 -2.49 -1.85 -7.65
CA PRO A 31 -2.64 -0.76 -6.71
C PRO A 31 -1.71 -0.93 -5.51
N GLY A 32 -1.24 0.19 -4.98
CA GLY A 32 -0.41 0.22 -3.79
C GLY A 32 -0.56 1.53 -3.05
N ILE A 33 -0.34 1.49 -1.74
CA ILE A 33 -0.42 2.65 -0.86
C ILE A 33 0.97 3.12 -0.48
N VAL A 34 1.24 4.41 -0.62
CA VAL A 34 2.48 5.02 -0.13
C VAL A 34 2.42 5.11 1.39
N ILE A 35 3.40 4.52 2.06
CA ILE A 35 3.46 4.47 3.52
C ILE A 35 4.63 5.29 4.10
N SER A 36 5.63 5.63 3.28
CA SER A 36 6.75 6.46 3.70
C SER A 36 6.30 7.90 3.99
N ASN A 37 7.00 8.56 4.91
CA ASN A 37 6.63 9.91 5.35
C ASN A 37 6.87 10.96 4.25
N ASP A 38 6.16 12.06 4.36
CA ASP A 38 6.18 13.12 3.34
C ASP A 38 7.55 13.75 3.15
N GLY A 39 8.32 13.92 4.21
CA GLY A 39 9.67 14.48 4.12
C GLY A 39 10.59 13.61 3.29
N PHE A 40 10.55 12.30 3.51
CA PHE A 40 11.29 11.34 2.69
C PHE A 40 10.82 11.37 1.24
N ASN A 41 9.51 11.35 1.04
CA ASN A 41 8.90 11.30 -0.30
C ASN A 41 9.27 12.52 -1.16
N ILE A 42 9.45 13.68 -0.52
CA ILE A 42 9.84 14.90 -1.24
C ILE A 42 11.32 14.87 -1.64
N GLN A 43 12.18 14.36 -0.77
CA GLN A 43 13.64 14.45 -0.94
C GLN A 43 14.24 13.39 -1.84
N PHE A 44 13.62 12.20 -1.93
CA PHE A 44 14.24 11.07 -2.60
C PHE A 44 13.43 10.59 -3.81
N ASP A 45 14.10 9.89 -4.72
CA ASP A 45 13.49 9.35 -5.94
C ASP A 45 12.81 7.99 -5.73
N VAL A 46 12.70 7.58 -4.48
CA VAL A 46 12.06 6.33 -4.07
C VAL A 46 10.96 6.62 -3.05
N VAL A 47 10.02 5.69 -2.96
CA VAL A 47 8.97 5.71 -1.93
C VAL A 47 8.77 4.29 -1.41
N THR A 48 8.30 4.17 -0.18
CA THR A 48 7.94 2.87 0.39
C THR A 48 6.44 2.67 0.26
N ILE A 49 6.05 1.52 -0.27
CA ILE A 49 4.65 1.20 -0.55
C ILE A 49 4.25 -0.14 0.06
N LEU A 50 2.95 -0.30 0.24
CA LEU A 50 2.32 -1.58 0.54
C LEU A 50 1.44 -1.94 -0.65
N PRO A 51 1.68 -3.10 -1.29
CA PRO A 51 0.84 -3.53 -2.39
C PRO A 51 -0.57 -3.90 -1.91
N LEU A 52 -1.53 -3.74 -2.81
CA LEU A 52 -2.90 -4.21 -2.63
C LEU A 52 -3.19 -5.33 -3.62
N THR A 53 -4.07 -6.24 -3.25
CA THR A 53 -4.61 -7.23 -4.17
C THR A 53 -6.13 -7.13 -4.20
N LYS A 54 -6.71 -7.39 -5.37
CA LYS A 54 -8.16 -7.35 -5.56
C LYS A 54 -8.81 -8.50 -4.81
N LEU A 55 -9.85 -8.20 -4.05
CA LEU A 55 -10.63 -9.20 -3.33
C LEU A 55 -11.64 -9.90 -4.23
N GLU A 56 -12.34 -9.14 -5.08
CA GLU A 56 -13.42 -9.63 -5.93
C GLU A 56 -12.99 -10.71 -6.91
N GLY A 57 -13.85 -11.71 -7.08
CA GLY A 57 -13.64 -12.79 -8.04
C GLY A 57 -12.56 -13.79 -7.64
N LYS A 58 -11.98 -13.62 -6.47
CA LYS A 58 -10.98 -14.53 -5.91
C LYS A 58 -11.49 -15.09 -4.60
N GLN A 59 -11.43 -16.41 -4.46
CA GLN A 59 -11.68 -17.05 -3.18
C GLN A 59 -10.41 -16.98 -2.33
N ARG A 60 -9.92 -15.76 -2.13
CA ARG A 60 -8.71 -15.53 -1.39
C ARG A 60 -9.05 -15.24 0.07
N ARG A 61 -8.38 -15.94 0.94
CA ARG A 61 -8.44 -15.69 2.37
C ARG A 61 -7.71 -14.39 2.72
N VAL A 62 -8.32 -13.57 3.59
CA VAL A 62 -7.63 -12.45 4.22
C VAL A 62 -6.93 -12.98 5.46
N TYR A 63 -5.62 -12.84 5.52
CA TYR A 63 -4.85 -13.28 6.68
C TYR A 63 -4.91 -12.27 7.82
N PRO A 64 -4.71 -12.72 9.08
CA PRO A 64 -4.76 -11.80 10.24
C PRO A 64 -3.76 -10.64 10.17
N PHE A 65 -2.66 -10.79 9.42
CA PHE A 65 -1.64 -9.75 9.24
C PHE A 65 -1.93 -8.81 8.06
N GLU A 66 -3.08 -8.97 7.41
CA GLU A 66 -3.52 -8.14 6.28
C GLU A 66 -4.68 -7.25 6.68
N VAL A 67 -5.00 -6.25 5.86
CA VAL A 67 -6.11 -5.32 6.12
C VAL A 67 -7.05 -5.29 4.92
N LEU A 68 -8.33 -5.53 5.19
CA LEU A 68 -9.37 -5.45 4.18
C LEU A 68 -9.82 -4.00 4.00
N LEU A 69 -9.83 -3.52 2.76
CA LEU A 69 -10.36 -2.21 2.40
C LEU A 69 -11.66 -2.37 1.63
N PRO A 70 -12.75 -1.71 2.07
CA PRO A 70 -14.00 -1.71 1.33
C PRO A 70 -13.85 -1.06 -0.06
N SER A 71 -14.77 -1.38 -0.97
CA SER A 71 -14.72 -0.90 -2.36
C SER A 71 -14.84 0.61 -2.48
N ASN A 72 -15.40 1.29 -1.48
CA ASN A 72 -15.62 2.73 -1.52
C ASN A 72 -14.44 3.58 -1.03
N VAL A 73 -13.37 2.97 -0.53
CA VAL A 73 -12.20 3.71 -0.02
C VAL A 73 -10.99 3.63 -0.95
N VAL A 74 -11.02 2.74 -1.92
CA VAL A 74 -9.98 2.62 -2.95
C VAL A 74 -10.58 3.09 -4.27
N GLY A 75 -9.91 3.99 -4.97
CA GLY A 75 -10.41 4.57 -6.21
C GLY A 75 -10.52 3.58 -7.38
N THR A 76 -10.47 2.28 -7.12
CA THR A 76 -10.58 1.23 -8.13
C THR A 76 -12.00 0.73 -8.35
N GLY A 77 -12.93 1.02 -7.41
CA GLY A 77 -14.30 0.54 -7.47
C GLY A 77 -14.51 -0.90 -6.97
N PHE A 78 -13.48 -1.56 -6.47
CA PHE A 78 -13.57 -2.90 -5.90
C PHE A 78 -12.87 -2.98 -4.55
N GLY A 79 -13.25 -3.96 -3.72
CA GLY A 79 -12.60 -4.24 -2.45
C GLY A 79 -11.17 -4.73 -2.65
N SER A 80 -10.30 -4.42 -1.72
CA SER A 80 -8.88 -4.74 -1.81
C SER A 80 -8.35 -5.22 -0.48
N ILE A 81 -7.25 -5.96 -0.54
CA ILE A 81 -6.50 -6.42 0.63
C ILE A 81 -5.14 -5.74 0.62
N VAL A 82 -4.83 -5.01 1.69
CA VAL A 82 -3.49 -4.44 1.89
C VAL A 82 -2.58 -5.52 2.42
N MET A 83 -1.39 -5.63 1.85
CA MET A 83 -0.40 -6.65 2.21
C MET A 83 0.84 -6.03 2.87
N PRO A 84 0.79 -5.71 4.18
CA PRO A 84 1.94 -5.11 4.86
C PRO A 84 3.20 -5.98 4.82
N GLN A 85 3.03 -7.31 4.77
CA GLN A 85 4.15 -8.26 4.66
C GLN A 85 4.92 -8.14 3.35
N GLN A 86 4.35 -7.46 2.36
CA GLN A 86 4.98 -7.21 1.07
C GLN A 86 5.54 -5.78 0.96
N VAL A 87 5.80 -5.14 2.09
CA VAL A 87 6.36 -3.79 2.13
C VAL A 87 7.60 -3.70 1.25
N ARG A 88 7.67 -2.64 0.43
CA ARG A 88 8.73 -2.51 -0.55
C ARG A 88 9.03 -1.04 -0.84
N THR A 89 10.30 -0.70 -0.92
CA THR A 89 10.75 0.61 -1.39
C THR A 89 11.03 0.51 -2.88
N ILE A 90 10.42 1.39 -3.65
CA ILE A 90 10.46 1.35 -5.11
C ILE A 90 10.86 2.72 -5.68
N SER A 91 11.38 2.71 -6.91
CA SER A 91 11.59 3.93 -7.67
C SER A 91 10.24 4.62 -7.94
N LYS A 92 10.21 5.94 -7.83
CA LYS A 92 9.04 6.73 -8.25
C LYS A 92 8.68 6.51 -9.72
N LEU A 93 9.63 6.06 -10.54
CA LEU A 93 9.37 5.72 -11.94
C LEU A 93 8.40 4.55 -12.12
N ARG A 94 8.18 3.76 -11.08
CA ARG A 94 7.20 2.67 -11.09
C ARG A 94 5.77 3.14 -10.86
N LEU A 95 5.58 4.38 -10.39
CA LEU A 95 4.26 4.97 -10.18
C LEU A 95 3.67 5.35 -11.53
N VAL A 96 2.51 4.76 -11.87
CA VAL A 96 1.86 4.96 -13.17
C VAL A 96 0.84 6.08 -13.09
N GLU A 97 -0.09 6.00 -12.12
CA GLU A 97 -1.20 6.95 -12.01
C GLU A 97 -1.71 6.97 -10.57
N ARG A 98 -1.97 8.17 -10.06
CA ARG A 98 -2.60 8.33 -8.74
C ARG A 98 -4.07 7.99 -8.83
N ILE A 99 -4.54 7.12 -7.93
CA ILE A 99 -5.94 6.70 -7.87
C ILE A 99 -6.71 7.52 -6.84
N GLY A 100 -6.12 7.77 -5.68
CA GLY A 100 -6.79 8.46 -4.59
C GLY A 100 -5.93 8.55 -3.34
N VAL A 101 -6.58 8.79 -2.21
CA VAL A 101 -5.95 8.88 -0.88
C VAL A 101 -6.77 8.06 0.09
N LEU A 102 -6.11 7.26 0.90
CA LEU A 102 -6.79 6.57 2.01
C LEU A 102 -6.94 7.57 3.17
N ALA A 103 -8.15 8.10 3.35
CA ALA A 103 -8.42 9.12 4.35
C ALA A 103 -8.94 8.57 5.69
N ASP A 104 -9.46 7.35 5.71
CA ASP A 104 -10.05 6.75 6.91
C ASP A 104 -8.98 6.48 7.97
N GLU A 105 -9.06 7.16 9.10
CA GLU A 105 -8.05 7.08 10.16
C GLU A 105 -8.00 5.71 10.83
N ASP A 106 -9.13 5.03 10.98
CA ASP A 106 -9.16 3.69 11.57
C ASP A 106 -8.43 2.69 10.68
N LEU A 107 -8.63 2.78 9.37
CA LEU A 107 -7.94 1.92 8.41
C LEU A 107 -6.44 2.24 8.37
N ARG A 108 -6.07 3.52 8.44
CA ARG A 108 -4.67 3.92 8.54
C ARG A 108 -4.00 3.29 9.76
N THR A 109 -4.67 3.36 10.91
CA THR A 109 -4.16 2.77 12.16
C THR A 109 -4.03 1.26 12.05
N GLN A 110 -5.01 0.58 11.47
CA GLN A 110 -4.93 -0.87 11.26
C GLN A 110 -3.73 -1.25 10.41
N ILE A 111 -3.50 -0.51 9.33
CA ILE A 111 -2.38 -0.76 8.42
C ILE A 111 -1.05 -0.54 9.14
N GLU A 112 -0.91 0.56 9.88
CA GLU A 112 0.29 0.85 10.66
C GLU A 112 0.57 -0.25 11.67
N ASN A 113 -0.45 -0.70 12.39
CA ASN A 113 -0.31 -1.76 13.39
C ASN A 113 0.14 -3.07 12.76
N ARG A 114 -0.47 -3.45 11.63
CA ARG A 114 -0.06 -4.68 10.92
C ARG A 114 1.39 -4.59 10.41
N LEU A 115 1.80 -3.42 9.93
CA LEU A 115 3.17 -3.23 9.49
C LEU A 115 4.16 -3.31 10.65
N LEU A 116 3.86 -2.67 11.77
CA LEU A 116 4.70 -2.75 12.98
C LEU A 116 4.85 -4.18 13.48
N GLU A 117 3.74 -4.92 13.53
CA GLU A 117 3.76 -6.34 13.89
C GLU A 117 4.65 -7.14 12.95
N HIS A 118 4.54 -6.90 11.66
CA HIS A 118 5.36 -7.59 10.66
C HIS A 118 6.85 -7.32 10.88
N LEU A 119 7.20 -6.09 11.27
CA LEU A 119 8.58 -5.70 11.54
C LEU A 119 9.07 -6.14 12.93
N GLY A 120 8.21 -6.79 13.71
CA GLY A 120 8.57 -7.23 15.05
C GLY A 120 8.64 -6.10 16.08
N VAL A 121 8.03 -4.95 15.78
CA VAL A 121 8.00 -3.82 16.70
C VAL A 121 6.83 -3.99 17.67
N GLU A 122 7.13 -3.98 18.97
CA GLU A 122 6.11 -4.00 20.00
C GLU A 122 5.53 -2.60 20.18
N PHE A 123 4.22 -2.53 20.33
CA PHE A 123 3.51 -1.27 20.58
C PHE A 123 2.29 -1.56 21.43
N GLU A 124 1.85 -0.52 22.16
CA GLU A 124 0.61 -0.62 22.92
C GLU A 124 -0.55 -0.23 21.99
N ALA A 125 -1.49 -1.18 21.81
CA ALA A 125 -2.74 -0.86 21.15
C ALA A 125 -3.59 0.01 22.08
N GLU A 126 -4.16 1.11 21.54
CA GLU A 126 -5.13 1.89 22.30
C GLU A 126 -6.35 1.04 22.59
N GLU A 127 -6.69 0.93 23.87
CA GLU A 127 -7.96 0.31 24.29
C GLU A 127 -9.06 1.37 24.15
N LEU A 128 -10.04 1.03 23.34
CA LEU A 128 -11.23 1.87 23.18
C LEU A 128 -12.31 1.42 24.15
#